data_0274c1ce885381f24b6de41ba21b8201
#
_entry.id   0274c1ce885381f24b6de41ba21b8201
#
_cell.length_a   1.000
_cell.length_b   1.000
_cell.length_c   1.000
_cell.angle_alpha   90.00
_cell.angle_beta   90.00
_cell.angle_gamma   90.00
#
_symmetry.space_group_name_H-M   'P 1'
#
loop_
_entity.id
_entity.type
_entity.pdbx_description
1 polymer ?
#
loop_
_entity_poly.entity_id
_entity_poly.type
_entity_poly.pdbx_seq_one_letter_code
_entity_poly.pdbx_strand_id
1 'polypeptide(L)'
;MHSDREYGPPIFFILIVIFIVCVATVTPTRPILMARIDELKTRLFFMTDHPGESVFIPVEARTATANALIPLTALATHTPTPSPTPTQPTSTPRPEDTEVPTATPSPTPAPTETPYPLPLSYRIEGIKYETQHGIWNYCAPTNLSMALTYWGWQGDRTVTGKALKPFDKDKNVMPSEMIEYVQSETGYRAILRTAGTDELIKKLIVNDFPVLIEKGAFMHEVDGTLSWMGHFNVVSGYDDLKRQLIVQDSYYEADWRVDYTQLAEEWISFNNAFLVVYPAELESDLYRLLGPYTNNDWANKNAYKFAEKQVEEAVSDEQKFYALFNRGDALVDLNDYAGGAASFDEAFSYYNLIGVKRRPYRMIWYRTGPFLAYYYSGRYQDVIELANLAIASTKEPYLEEAYYWRAMANLALGRYADANNDIATCLDIHPGFGACETVKANNGF
;
A
#
# COMPACT_ATOMS: atom_id res chain seq x y z
N MET A 1 16.23 -72.30 6.41
CA MET A 1 16.80 -71.01 6.09
C MET A 1 15.81 -70.29 5.18
N HIS A 2 14.83 -69.53 5.76
CA HIS A 2 13.91 -68.70 5.02
C HIS A 2 14.47 -67.27 5.12
N SER A 3 14.70 -66.68 3.95
CA SER A 3 15.10 -65.29 3.86
C SER A 3 13.82 -64.48 3.63
N ASP A 4 13.33 -63.86 4.69
CA ASP A 4 12.31 -62.85 4.61
C ASP A 4 12.91 -61.57 4.00
N ARG A 5 12.56 -61.29 2.73
CA ARG A 5 12.81 -59.98 2.13
C ARG A 5 11.68 -59.05 2.53
N GLU A 6 11.93 -58.18 3.47
CA GLU A 6 11.09 -57.02 3.76
C GLU A 6 11.13 -56.04 2.55
N TYR A 7 10.09 -56.05 1.75
CA TYR A 7 9.81 -55.03 0.75
C TYR A 7 8.77 -54.06 1.34
N GLY A 8 9.20 -53.17 2.21
CA GLY A 8 8.26 -52.33 2.92
C GLY A 8 8.27 -50.82 2.54
N PRO A 9 9.35 -50.07 2.65
CA PRO A 9 9.23 -48.59 2.54
C PRO A 9 9.32 -47.99 1.13
N PRO A 10 10.09 -48.48 0.13
CA PRO A 10 10.27 -47.71 -1.10
C PRO A 10 9.04 -47.72 -2.04
N ILE A 11 8.27 -48.81 -2.05
CA ILE A 11 7.11 -48.95 -2.97
C ILE A 11 5.98 -48.02 -2.51
N PHE A 12 5.72 -47.94 -1.22
CA PHE A 12 4.70 -47.04 -0.64
C PHE A 12 5.04 -45.57 -0.91
N PHE A 13 6.30 -45.18 -0.77
CA PHE A 13 6.78 -43.83 -1.07
C PHE A 13 6.66 -43.47 -2.55
N ILE A 14 7.01 -44.41 -3.45
CA ILE A 14 6.87 -44.28 -4.90
C ILE A 14 5.38 -44.12 -5.27
N LEU A 15 4.48 -44.91 -4.70
CA LEU A 15 3.05 -44.82 -4.96
C LEU A 15 2.45 -43.47 -4.46
N ILE A 16 2.91 -42.95 -3.33
CA ILE A 16 2.51 -41.63 -2.86
C ILE A 16 3.00 -40.53 -3.83
N VAL A 17 4.25 -40.61 -4.27
CA VAL A 17 4.79 -39.64 -5.26
C VAL A 17 4.05 -39.72 -6.57
N ILE A 18 3.77 -40.92 -7.10
CA ILE A 18 2.97 -41.11 -8.32
C ILE A 18 1.55 -40.56 -8.13
N PHE A 19 0.92 -40.80 -6.98
CA PHE A 19 -0.41 -40.31 -6.67
C PHE A 19 -0.42 -38.75 -6.61
N ILE A 20 0.55 -38.15 -5.95
CA ILE A 20 0.72 -36.68 -5.92
C ILE A 20 0.94 -36.12 -7.33
N VAL A 21 1.78 -36.76 -8.12
CA VAL A 21 2.03 -36.32 -9.50
C VAL A 21 0.79 -36.50 -10.37
N CYS A 22 0.04 -37.61 -10.25
CA CYS A 22 -1.21 -37.80 -10.96
C CYS A 22 -2.29 -36.79 -10.55
N VAL A 23 -2.43 -36.48 -9.26
CA VAL A 23 -3.36 -35.45 -8.77
C VAL A 23 -2.93 -34.07 -9.27
N ALA A 24 -1.64 -33.81 -9.32
CA ALA A 24 -1.11 -32.53 -9.82
C ALA A 24 -1.28 -32.32 -11.34
N THR A 25 -1.41 -33.40 -12.12
CA THR A 25 -1.44 -33.31 -13.60
C THR A 25 -2.83 -33.43 -14.21
N VAL A 26 -3.82 -34.03 -13.54
CA VAL A 26 -5.08 -34.48 -14.14
C VAL A 26 -6.34 -33.86 -13.59
N THR A 27 -6.28 -33.04 -12.52
CA THR A 27 -7.50 -32.55 -11.85
C THR A 27 -7.64 -31.01 -11.88
N PRO A 28 -8.87 -30.47 -11.84
CA PRO A 28 -9.14 -29.04 -11.69
C PRO A 28 -8.61 -28.45 -10.36
N THR A 29 -8.07 -29.29 -9.48
CA THR A 29 -7.41 -28.90 -8.22
C THR A 29 -5.93 -28.54 -8.39
N ARG A 30 -5.37 -28.68 -9.59
CA ARG A 30 -3.95 -28.40 -9.88
C ARG A 30 -3.51 -27.00 -9.45
N PRO A 31 -4.25 -25.90 -9.74
CA PRO A 31 -3.85 -24.57 -9.31
C PRO A 31 -3.81 -24.44 -7.78
N ILE A 32 -4.81 -24.98 -7.08
CA ILE A 32 -4.89 -24.97 -5.61
C ILE A 32 -3.73 -25.75 -4.99
N LEU A 33 -3.39 -26.90 -5.55
CA LEU A 33 -2.27 -27.71 -5.09
C LEU A 33 -0.94 -27.00 -5.34
N MET A 34 -0.76 -26.36 -6.50
CA MET A 34 0.46 -25.60 -6.82
C MET A 34 0.62 -24.40 -5.91
N ALA A 35 -0.45 -23.64 -5.63
CA ALA A 35 -0.42 -22.54 -4.68
C ALA A 35 -0.04 -23.02 -3.26
N ARG A 36 -0.55 -24.16 -2.80
CA ARG A 36 -0.18 -24.74 -1.49
C ARG A 36 1.26 -25.27 -1.48
N ILE A 37 1.74 -25.80 -2.58
CA ILE A 37 3.14 -26.21 -2.74
C ILE A 37 4.05 -24.97 -2.73
N ASP A 38 3.66 -23.88 -3.37
CA ASP A 38 4.42 -22.62 -3.37
C ASP A 38 4.39 -21.96 -2.00
N GLU A 39 3.28 -21.98 -1.28
CA GLU A 39 3.21 -21.56 0.13
C GLU A 39 4.17 -22.40 1.00
N LEU A 40 4.22 -23.70 0.80
CA LEU A 40 5.12 -24.59 1.54
C LEU A 40 6.59 -24.32 1.19
N LYS A 41 6.90 -24.14 -0.11
CA LYS A 41 8.24 -23.74 -0.57
C LYS A 41 8.64 -22.39 0.02
N THR A 42 7.72 -21.44 0.05
CA THR A 42 7.86 -20.12 0.66
C THR A 42 8.28 -20.26 2.12
N ARG A 43 7.56 -21.06 2.90
CA ARG A 43 7.88 -21.31 4.31
C ARG A 43 9.24 -22.01 4.47
N LEU A 44 9.59 -22.96 3.59
CA LEU A 44 10.87 -23.65 3.62
C LEU A 44 12.04 -22.74 3.22
N PHE A 45 11.86 -21.92 2.19
CA PHE A 45 12.86 -20.94 1.75
C PHE A 45 13.25 -19.98 2.87
N PHE A 46 12.27 -19.42 3.59
CA PHE A 46 12.55 -18.56 4.75
C PHE A 46 13.20 -19.27 5.94
N MET A 47 13.27 -20.59 5.92
CA MET A 47 14.07 -21.30 6.93
C MET A 47 15.57 -21.30 6.63
N THR A 48 15.98 -21.01 5.39
CA THR A 48 17.37 -21.18 4.93
C THR A 48 18.03 -19.92 4.37
N ASP A 49 17.28 -18.97 3.85
CA ASP A 49 17.84 -17.81 3.14
C ASP A 49 17.37 -16.47 3.73
N HIS A 50 18.23 -15.47 3.74
CA HIS A 50 17.95 -14.14 4.28
C HIS A 50 18.30 -13.08 3.24
N PRO A 51 17.39 -12.16 2.86
CA PRO A 51 17.78 -10.98 2.13
C PRO A 51 18.78 -10.18 2.99
N GLY A 52 19.90 -9.81 2.39
CA GLY A 52 20.87 -8.92 3.02
C GLY A 52 20.29 -7.51 3.08
N GLU A 53 19.65 -7.17 4.17
CA GLU A 53 18.91 -5.94 4.30
C GLU A 53 19.53 -4.99 5.31
N SER A 54 19.74 -3.74 4.87
CA SER A 54 20.07 -2.64 5.77
C SER A 54 18.77 -1.98 6.27
N VAL A 55 18.72 -1.68 7.56
CA VAL A 55 17.55 -1.10 8.21
C VAL A 55 17.68 0.42 8.25
N PHE A 56 16.61 1.12 7.84
CA PHE A 56 16.55 2.57 7.99
C PHE A 56 16.41 2.97 9.45
N ILE A 57 17.29 3.85 9.93
CA ILE A 57 17.21 4.48 11.25
C ILE A 57 17.27 5.99 11.02
N PRO A 58 16.19 6.74 11.32
CA PRO A 58 16.15 8.18 11.18
C PRO A 58 17.29 8.87 11.91
N VAL A 59 17.79 9.97 11.38
CA VAL A 59 18.93 10.72 11.94
C VAL A 59 18.61 11.21 13.36
N GLU A 60 17.40 11.67 13.60
CA GLU A 60 16.96 12.11 14.93
C GLU A 60 16.96 10.98 15.96
N ALA A 61 16.54 9.77 15.57
CA ALA A 61 16.59 8.60 16.44
C ALA A 61 18.04 8.20 16.80
N ARG A 62 18.99 8.30 15.84
CA ARG A 62 20.42 8.07 16.09
C ARG A 62 20.99 9.08 17.07
N THR A 63 20.62 10.36 16.93
CA THR A 63 21.04 11.44 17.81
C THR A 63 20.51 11.24 19.23
N ALA A 64 19.23 10.87 19.38
CA ALA A 64 18.62 10.55 20.67
C ALA A 64 19.34 9.37 21.37
N THR A 65 19.68 8.32 20.62
CA THR A 65 20.43 7.17 21.14
C THR A 65 21.85 7.55 21.55
N ALA A 66 22.53 8.36 20.74
CA ALA A 66 23.88 8.86 21.04
C ALA A 66 23.87 9.73 22.32
N ASN A 67 22.88 10.61 22.45
CA ASN A 67 22.73 11.46 23.64
C ASN A 67 22.38 10.65 24.90
N ALA A 68 21.62 9.56 24.77
CA ALA A 68 21.32 8.65 25.89
C ALA A 68 22.55 7.84 26.37
N LEU A 69 23.56 7.66 25.49
CA LEU A 69 24.82 6.97 25.80
C LEU A 69 25.91 7.87 26.36
N ILE A 70 25.71 9.20 26.37
CA ILE A 70 26.61 10.14 27.04
C ILE A 70 26.38 10.00 28.55
N PRO A 71 27.37 9.54 29.35
CA PRO A 71 27.18 9.43 30.80
C PRO A 71 26.87 10.81 31.38
N LEU A 72 25.92 10.85 32.32
CA LEU A 72 25.47 12.00 33.09
C LEU A 72 26.59 12.61 33.96
N THR A 73 27.60 13.16 33.35
CA THR A 73 28.71 13.85 34.00
C THR A 73 28.86 15.26 33.46
N ALA A 74 27.80 16.04 33.56
CA ALA A 74 27.87 17.51 33.65
C ALA A 74 26.47 18.07 33.92
N LEU A 75 26.01 17.96 35.15
CA LEU A 75 24.90 18.79 35.63
C LEU A 75 25.42 20.22 35.77
N ALA A 76 25.39 20.99 34.69
CA ALA A 76 25.56 22.45 34.78
C ALA A 76 24.23 23.02 35.26
N THR A 77 24.26 23.52 36.47
CA THR A 77 23.18 24.28 37.12
C THR A 77 22.84 25.51 36.29
N HIS A 78 21.75 25.49 35.56
CA HIS A 78 21.17 26.72 34.98
C HIS A 78 20.20 27.31 35.99
N THR A 79 20.58 28.46 36.54
CA THR A 79 19.71 29.33 37.35
C THR A 79 18.58 29.84 36.43
N PRO A 80 17.31 29.70 36.81
CA PRO A 80 16.22 30.17 35.96
C PRO A 80 16.17 31.71 36.01
N THR A 81 16.22 32.29 34.82
CA THR A 81 15.93 33.72 34.62
C THR A 81 14.44 33.96 34.90
N PRO A 82 14.03 34.99 35.66
CA PRO A 82 12.63 35.24 35.98
C PRO A 82 11.86 35.65 34.70
N SER A 83 10.74 34.94 34.47
CA SER A 83 9.78 35.21 33.39
C SER A 83 9.07 36.56 33.65
N PRO A 84 8.84 37.39 32.62
CA PRO A 84 8.12 38.64 32.79
C PRO A 84 6.65 38.37 33.14
N THR A 85 6.17 39.09 34.16
CA THR A 85 4.78 39.08 34.64
C THR A 85 3.84 39.53 33.52
N PRO A 86 2.75 38.81 33.22
CA PRO A 86 1.78 39.29 32.24
C PRO A 86 1.00 40.48 32.76
N THR A 87 1.03 41.57 31.99
CA THR A 87 0.21 42.77 32.22
C THR A 87 -1.24 42.46 31.87
N GLN A 88 -2.14 42.68 32.82
CA GLN A 88 -3.58 42.50 32.67
C GLN A 88 -4.13 43.49 31.62
N PRO A 89 -4.91 43.03 30.62
CA PRO A 89 -5.53 43.91 29.66
C PRO A 89 -6.69 44.69 30.27
N THR A 90 -6.68 46.04 30.06
CA THR A 90 -7.73 46.97 30.42
C THR A 90 -9.03 46.65 29.68
N SER A 91 -10.14 46.59 30.40
CA SER A 91 -11.48 46.34 29.86
C SER A 91 -11.93 47.45 28.89
N THR A 92 -12.19 47.07 27.64
CA THR A 92 -12.87 47.89 26.64
C THR A 92 -14.39 47.84 26.89
N PRO A 93 -15.16 48.95 26.78
CA PRO A 93 -16.61 48.92 27.01
C PRO A 93 -17.34 48.10 25.93
N ARG A 94 -18.32 47.36 26.38
CA ARG A 94 -19.21 46.46 25.60
C ARG A 94 -20.08 47.32 24.66
N PRO A 95 -20.19 46.98 23.34
CA PRO A 95 -21.23 47.52 22.47
C PRO A 95 -22.62 47.00 22.86
N GLU A 96 -23.63 47.83 22.72
CA GLU A 96 -25.04 47.56 22.96
C GLU A 96 -25.61 46.45 22.05
N ASP A 97 -26.65 45.79 22.57
CA ASP A 97 -27.34 44.64 22.01
C ASP A 97 -27.74 44.84 20.55
N THR A 98 -27.14 44.02 19.68
CA THR A 98 -27.64 43.74 18.32
C THR A 98 -28.55 42.53 18.40
N GLU A 99 -29.75 42.63 17.83
CA GLU A 99 -30.77 41.60 17.81
C GLU A 99 -30.21 40.25 17.38
N VAL A 100 -30.50 39.19 18.15
CA VAL A 100 -30.17 37.81 17.88
C VAL A 100 -30.87 37.37 16.59
N PRO A 101 -30.17 36.95 15.52
CA PRO A 101 -30.83 36.39 14.34
C PRO A 101 -31.58 35.11 14.71
N THR A 102 -32.85 35.09 14.38
CA THR A 102 -33.73 33.93 14.55
C THR A 102 -33.07 32.70 13.89
N ALA A 103 -32.87 31.64 14.67
CA ALA A 103 -32.29 30.40 14.17
C ALA A 103 -33.13 29.85 13.03
N THR A 104 -32.55 29.77 11.83
CA THR A 104 -33.12 29.02 10.72
C THR A 104 -33.24 27.55 11.14
N PRO A 105 -34.40 26.89 10.95
CA PRO A 105 -34.54 25.51 11.35
C PRO A 105 -33.49 24.66 10.63
N SER A 106 -32.74 23.91 11.41
CA SER A 106 -31.75 22.93 10.89
C SER A 106 -32.51 21.96 9.97
N PRO A 107 -32.02 21.64 8.77
CA PRO A 107 -32.65 20.67 7.90
C PRO A 107 -32.83 19.35 8.66
N THR A 108 -34.05 18.84 8.68
CA THR A 108 -34.34 17.51 9.21
C THR A 108 -33.42 16.50 8.51
N PRO A 109 -32.67 15.68 9.26
CA PRO A 109 -31.82 14.68 8.64
C PRO A 109 -32.69 13.78 7.74
N ALA A 110 -32.25 13.58 6.51
CA ALA A 110 -32.91 12.65 5.60
C ALA A 110 -33.00 11.28 6.29
N PRO A 111 -34.11 10.53 6.09
CA PRO A 111 -34.24 9.21 6.69
C PRO A 111 -33.04 8.35 6.31
N THR A 112 -32.34 7.87 7.33
CA THR A 112 -31.26 6.89 7.15
C THR A 112 -31.89 5.64 6.55
N GLU A 113 -31.52 5.28 5.32
CA GLU A 113 -32.00 4.04 4.70
C GLU A 113 -31.68 2.89 5.67
N THR A 114 -32.69 2.10 5.99
CA THR A 114 -32.52 0.88 6.79
C THR A 114 -31.54 -0.03 6.03
N PRO A 115 -30.42 -0.47 6.63
CA PRO A 115 -29.47 -1.32 5.93
C PRO A 115 -30.16 -2.59 5.45
N TYR A 116 -30.25 -2.77 4.14
CA TYR A 116 -30.73 -4.06 3.60
C TYR A 116 -29.65 -5.10 3.94
N PRO A 117 -29.99 -6.21 4.58
CA PRO A 117 -28.99 -7.20 4.96
C PRO A 117 -28.32 -7.75 3.70
N LEU A 118 -26.99 -7.72 3.68
CA LEU A 118 -26.23 -8.30 2.57
C LEU A 118 -26.50 -9.82 2.49
N PRO A 119 -26.61 -10.40 1.28
CA PRO A 119 -26.70 -11.85 1.13
C PRO A 119 -25.45 -12.53 1.71
N LEU A 120 -25.60 -13.78 2.16
CA LEU A 120 -24.48 -14.56 2.73
C LEU A 120 -23.37 -14.87 1.70
N SER A 121 -23.66 -14.77 0.42
CA SER A 121 -22.69 -14.88 -0.66
C SER A 121 -23.19 -14.14 -1.88
N TYR A 122 -22.25 -13.59 -2.62
CA TYR A 122 -22.50 -12.96 -3.91
C TYR A 122 -21.28 -13.08 -4.81
N ARG A 123 -21.51 -13.10 -6.12
CA ARG A 123 -20.42 -13.08 -7.10
C ARG A 123 -20.87 -12.29 -8.33
N ILE A 124 -20.00 -11.39 -8.76
CA ILE A 124 -20.13 -10.68 -10.03
C ILE A 124 -19.73 -11.64 -11.15
N GLU A 125 -20.62 -11.79 -12.14
CA GLU A 125 -20.35 -12.59 -13.32
C GLU A 125 -19.81 -11.74 -14.47
N GLY A 126 -19.12 -12.37 -15.41
CA GLY A 126 -18.70 -11.71 -16.66
C GLY A 126 -17.38 -10.97 -16.61
N ILE A 127 -16.63 -11.01 -15.52
CA ILE A 127 -15.26 -10.47 -15.49
C ILE A 127 -14.36 -11.38 -16.34
N LYS A 128 -13.76 -10.81 -17.38
CA LYS A 128 -12.84 -11.54 -18.26
C LYS A 128 -11.48 -11.65 -17.58
N TYR A 129 -11.16 -12.84 -17.12
CA TYR A 129 -9.87 -13.10 -16.46
C TYR A 129 -8.68 -12.95 -17.41
N GLU A 130 -7.62 -12.31 -16.92
CA GLU A 130 -6.32 -12.22 -17.56
C GLU A 130 -5.22 -12.61 -16.55
N THR A 131 -4.21 -13.35 -17.02
CA THR A 131 -3.04 -13.69 -16.21
C THR A 131 -1.89 -12.70 -16.44
N GLN A 132 -1.10 -12.39 -15.42
CA GLN A 132 0.11 -11.56 -15.58
C GLN A 132 1.33 -12.35 -16.05
N HIS A 133 1.28 -13.68 -16.02
CA HIS A 133 2.41 -14.52 -16.38
C HIS A 133 2.95 -14.26 -17.80
N GLY A 134 4.27 -14.39 -17.94
CA GLY A 134 4.99 -14.11 -19.18
C GLY A 134 5.48 -12.69 -19.33
N ILE A 135 5.04 -11.74 -18.48
CA ILE A 135 5.51 -10.37 -18.44
C ILE A 135 5.84 -10.01 -16.99
N TRP A 136 6.99 -9.42 -16.76
CA TRP A 136 7.47 -9.12 -15.42
C TRP A 136 6.69 -7.96 -14.77
N ASN A 137 6.36 -8.12 -13.47
CA ASN A 137 5.71 -7.09 -12.63
C ASN A 137 4.45 -6.47 -13.26
N TYR A 138 3.52 -7.31 -13.73
CA TYR A 138 2.38 -6.89 -14.53
C TYR A 138 1.04 -7.00 -13.78
N CYS A 139 1.07 -7.06 -12.43
CA CYS A 139 -0.15 -7.22 -11.63
C CYS A 139 -1.11 -6.03 -11.76
N ALA A 140 -0.63 -4.80 -11.61
CA ALA A 140 -1.46 -3.61 -11.68
C ALA A 140 -2.10 -3.43 -13.07
N PRO A 141 -1.35 -3.43 -14.19
CA PRO A 141 -1.94 -3.36 -15.52
C PRO A 141 -2.97 -4.45 -15.79
N THR A 142 -2.68 -5.69 -15.41
CA THR A 142 -3.56 -6.83 -15.68
C THR A 142 -4.87 -6.73 -14.89
N ASN A 143 -4.80 -6.41 -13.60
CA ASN A 143 -6.00 -6.25 -12.79
C ASN A 143 -6.83 -5.03 -13.21
N LEU A 144 -6.18 -3.94 -13.61
CA LEU A 144 -6.89 -2.77 -14.17
C LEU A 144 -7.61 -3.13 -15.47
N SER A 145 -6.96 -3.88 -16.37
CA SER A 145 -7.57 -4.36 -17.60
C SER A 145 -8.82 -5.21 -17.32
N MET A 146 -8.75 -6.13 -16.35
CA MET A 146 -9.92 -6.93 -15.96
C MET A 146 -11.09 -6.07 -15.45
N ALA A 147 -10.81 -5.03 -14.66
CA ALA A 147 -11.83 -4.11 -14.17
C ALA A 147 -12.44 -3.26 -15.30
N LEU A 148 -11.62 -2.78 -16.23
CA LEU A 148 -12.07 -1.98 -17.39
C LEU A 148 -12.89 -2.83 -18.36
N THR A 149 -12.43 -4.03 -18.71
CA THR A 149 -13.12 -4.91 -19.68
C THR A 149 -14.45 -5.41 -19.15
N TYR A 150 -14.63 -5.52 -17.84
CA TYR A 150 -15.93 -5.78 -17.24
C TYR A 150 -16.99 -4.75 -17.65
N TRP A 151 -16.61 -3.47 -17.73
CA TRP A 151 -17.48 -2.39 -18.17
C TRP A 151 -17.57 -2.24 -19.70
N GLY A 152 -16.94 -3.12 -20.47
CA GLY A 152 -17.01 -3.12 -21.93
C GLY A 152 -15.88 -2.37 -22.62
N TRP A 153 -14.83 -1.93 -21.88
CA TRP A 153 -13.64 -1.36 -22.52
C TRP A 153 -12.98 -2.38 -23.46
N GLN A 154 -12.57 -1.90 -24.64
CA GLN A 154 -12.03 -2.74 -25.71
C GLN A 154 -10.50 -2.73 -25.71
N GLY A 155 -9.91 -3.37 -24.71
CA GLY A 155 -8.46 -3.52 -24.58
C GLY A 155 -8.13 -4.80 -23.82
N ASP A 156 -6.87 -4.93 -23.44
CA ASP A 156 -6.34 -6.01 -22.65
C ASP A 156 -5.15 -5.52 -21.79
N ARG A 157 -4.55 -6.43 -21.02
CA ARG A 157 -3.39 -6.13 -20.18
C ARG A 157 -2.19 -5.53 -20.94
N THR A 158 -2.09 -5.75 -22.27
CA THR A 158 -0.96 -5.22 -23.04
C THR A 158 -1.14 -3.73 -23.32
N VAL A 159 -2.38 -3.29 -23.47
CA VAL A 159 -2.72 -1.88 -23.66
C VAL A 159 -2.51 -1.10 -22.37
N THR A 160 -3.06 -1.57 -21.24
CA THR A 160 -2.85 -0.95 -19.93
C THR A 160 -1.38 -0.99 -19.53
N GLY A 161 -0.69 -2.09 -19.80
CA GLY A 161 0.71 -2.24 -19.47
C GLY A 161 1.63 -1.33 -20.26
N LYS A 162 1.35 -1.09 -21.54
CA LYS A 162 2.11 -0.13 -22.35
C LYS A 162 2.00 1.30 -21.82
N ALA A 163 0.85 1.65 -21.26
CA ALA A 163 0.62 2.96 -20.68
C ALA A 163 1.21 3.12 -19.28
N LEU A 164 1.00 2.12 -18.42
CA LEU A 164 1.36 2.18 -16.99
C LEU A 164 2.80 1.74 -16.69
N LYS A 165 3.46 1.07 -17.64
CA LYS A 165 4.86 0.65 -17.51
C LYS A 165 5.64 1.17 -18.71
N PRO A 166 6.09 2.41 -18.65
CA PRO A 166 6.79 3.06 -19.77
C PRO A 166 8.11 2.39 -20.13
N PHE A 167 8.65 1.56 -19.24
CA PHE A 167 9.87 0.79 -19.46
C PHE A 167 9.78 -0.60 -18.78
N ASP A 168 10.44 -1.60 -19.37
CA ASP A 168 10.29 -3.02 -18.98
C ASP A 168 10.66 -3.34 -17.53
N LYS A 169 11.59 -2.56 -16.94
CA LYS A 169 12.13 -2.79 -15.60
C LYS A 169 11.51 -1.94 -14.51
N ASP A 170 10.44 -1.26 -14.82
CA ASP A 170 9.66 -0.49 -13.86
C ASP A 170 9.25 -1.37 -12.67
N LYS A 171 9.55 -0.90 -11.45
CA LYS A 171 9.39 -1.68 -10.23
C LYS A 171 8.00 -1.60 -9.64
N ASN A 172 7.27 -0.53 -9.92
CA ASN A 172 5.96 -0.26 -9.35
C ASN A 172 5.01 0.38 -10.37
N VAL A 173 3.74 0.31 -10.08
CA VAL A 173 2.69 1.13 -10.71
C VAL A 173 1.90 1.73 -9.57
N MET A 174 1.92 3.04 -9.46
CA MET A 174 1.20 3.73 -8.40
C MET A 174 -0.31 3.73 -8.67
N PRO A 175 -1.17 3.60 -7.64
CA PRO A 175 -2.61 3.73 -7.84
C PRO A 175 -3.03 5.05 -8.50
N SER A 176 -2.28 6.13 -8.28
CA SER A 176 -2.51 7.43 -8.95
C SER A 176 -2.31 7.37 -10.45
N GLU A 177 -1.32 6.62 -10.93
CA GLU A 177 -1.08 6.42 -12.38
C GLU A 177 -2.22 5.63 -13.01
N MET A 178 -2.75 4.63 -12.29
CA MET A 178 -3.93 3.88 -12.73
C MET A 178 -5.15 4.79 -12.90
N ILE A 179 -5.37 5.71 -11.94
CA ILE A 179 -6.48 6.68 -12.01
C ILE A 179 -6.28 7.63 -13.19
N GLU A 180 -5.09 8.20 -13.34
CA GLU A 180 -4.77 9.11 -14.43
C GLU A 180 -5.01 8.45 -15.79
N TYR A 181 -4.51 7.24 -15.97
CA TYR A 181 -4.75 6.45 -17.18
C TYR A 181 -6.26 6.24 -17.45
N VAL A 182 -7.01 5.81 -16.44
CA VAL A 182 -8.45 5.59 -16.59
C VAL A 182 -9.17 6.85 -17.02
N GLN A 183 -8.85 7.98 -16.40
CA GLN A 183 -9.52 9.26 -16.64
C GLN A 183 -9.13 9.91 -17.97
N SER A 184 -7.85 9.78 -18.38
CA SER A 184 -7.34 10.44 -19.60
C SER A 184 -7.53 9.59 -20.86
N GLU A 185 -7.44 8.24 -20.76
CA GLU A 185 -7.27 7.38 -21.91
C GLU A 185 -8.44 6.42 -22.18
N THR A 186 -9.38 6.27 -21.22
CA THR A 186 -10.39 5.20 -21.37
C THR A 186 -11.84 5.66 -21.48
N GLY A 187 -12.15 6.90 -21.11
CA GLY A 187 -13.52 7.41 -21.01
C GLY A 187 -14.28 6.93 -19.77
N TYR A 188 -13.67 6.06 -18.94
CA TYR A 188 -14.20 5.64 -17.64
C TYR A 188 -13.73 6.58 -16.53
N ARG A 189 -14.25 6.37 -15.33
CA ARG A 189 -13.86 7.08 -14.12
C ARG A 189 -13.27 6.10 -13.12
N ALA A 190 -12.45 6.62 -12.20
CA ALA A 190 -11.90 5.85 -11.11
C ALA A 190 -11.89 6.66 -9.82
N ILE A 191 -12.10 5.97 -8.70
CA ILE A 191 -11.97 6.53 -7.35
C ILE A 191 -11.11 5.61 -6.51
N LEU A 192 -10.07 6.19 -5.89
CA LEU A 192 -9.21 5.51 -4.91
C LEU A 192 -9.54 6.02 -3.52
N ARG A 193 -9.61 5.11 -2.54
CA ARG A 193 -9.73 5.42 -1.12
C ARG A 193 -8.92 4.45 -0.29
N THR A 194 -8.59 4.86 0.90
CA THR A 194 -7.96 4.02 1.94
C THR A 194 -8.94 3.75 3.08
N ALA A 195 -8.53 2.95 4.06
CA ALA A 195 -9.39 2.52 5.16
C ALA A 195 -10.67 1.81 4.70
N GLY A 196 -10.58 1.01 3.64
CA GLY A 196 -11.65 0.13 3.18
C GLY A 196 -11.99 -0.92 4.24
N THR A 197 -13.25 -1.34 4.27
CA THR A 197 -13.73 -2.40 5.16
C THR A 197 -14.38 -3.52 4.36
N ASP A 198 -14.37 -4.74 4.92
CA ASP A 198 -15.03 -5.89 4.29
C ASP A 198 -16.50 -5.60 3.97
N GLU A 199 -17.19 -4.90 4.87
CA GLU A 199 -18.60 -4.52 4.70
C GLU A 199 -18.78 -3.58 3.49
N LEU A 200 -17.92 -2.57 3.34
CA LEU A 200 -17.97 -1.67 2.19
C LEU A 200 -17.68 -2.42 0.89
N ILE A 201 -16.65 -3.27 0.87
CA ILE A 201 -16.33 -4.07 -0.32
C ILE A 201 -17.52 -4.97 -0.70
N LYS A 202 -18.11 -5.70 0.25
CA LYS A 202 -19.29 -6.53 0.01
C LYS A 202 -20.48 -5.71 -0.51
N LYS A 203 -20.70 -4.52 0.05
CA LYS A 203 -21.76 -3.60 -0.40
C LYS A 203 -21.55 -3.17 -1.86
N LEU A 204 -20.32 -2.91 -2.27
CA LEU A 204 -20.00 -2.60 -3.66
C LEU A 204 -20.21 -3.81 -4.57
N ILE A 205 -19.75 -4.99 -4.14
CA ILE A 205 -19.85 -6.24 -4.89
C ILE A 205 -21.32 -6.64 -5.16
N VAL A 206 -22.23 -6.54 -4.18
CA VAL A 206 -23.65 -6.89 -4.38
C VAL A 206 -24.40 -5.89 -5.28
N ASN A 207 -23.79 -4.79 -5.60
CA ASN A 207 -24.28 -3.80 -6.57
C ASN A 207 -23.47 -3.82 -7.87
N ASP A 208 -22.77 -4.93 -8.15
CA ASP A 208 -22.05 -5.21 -9.39
C ASP A 208 -20.87 -4.23 -9.68
N PHE A 209 -20.26 -3.65 -8.64
CA PHE A 209 -19.03 -2.90 -8.75
C PHE A 209 -17.82 -3.75 -8.37
N PRO A 210 -17.01 -4.25 -9.33
CA PRO A 210 -15.75 -4.90 -9.04
C PRO A 210 -14.80 -3.91 -8.34
N VAL A 211 -14.08 -4.40 -7.33
CA VAL A 211 -13.20 -3.55 -6.53
C VAL A 211 -11.76 -4.04 -6.65
N LEU A 212 -10.87 -3.18 -7.13
CA LEU A 212 -9.44 -3.45 -7.03
C LEU A 212 -8.98 -3.13 -5.61
N ILE A 213 -8.20 -4.05 -5.04
CA ILE A 213 -7.49 -3.85 -3.77
C ILE A 213 -5.99 -4.01 -4.01
N GLU A 214 -5.20 -3.26 -3.25
CA GLU A 214 -3.75 -3.41 -3.21
C GLU A 214 -3.35 -4.00 -1.85
N LYS A 215 -2.50 -5.03 -1.89
CA LYS A 215 -2.07 -5.78 -0.71
C LYS A 215 -0.60 -6.14 -0.79
N GLY A 216 0.05 -6.34 0.34
CA GLY A 216 1.43 -6.84 0.39
C GLY A 216 1.44 -8.34 0.63
N ALA A 217 2.16 -9.06 -0.21
CA ALA A 217 2.28 -10.50 -0.10
C ALA A 217 3.69 -10.99 -0.45
N PHE A 218 4.06 -12.16 0.07
CA PHE A 218 5.26 -12.85 -0.37
C PHE A 218 4.93 -13.72 -1.58
N MET A 219 5.56 -13.41 -2.72
CA MET A 219 5.30 -14.06 -3.99
C MET A 219 6.61 -14.42 -4.70
N HIS A 220 6.60 -15.45 -5.54
CA HIS A 220 7.75 -15.79 -6.34
C HIS A 220 7.90 -14.86 -7.54
N GLU A 221 9.11 -14.37 -7.74
CA GLU A 221 9.50 -13.66 -8.96
C GLU A 221 9.68 -14.63 -10.12
N VAL A 222 9.90 -14.10 -11.32
CA VAL A 222 10.10 -14.91 -12.54
C VAL A 222 11.32 -15.85 -12.41
N ASP A 223 12.35 -15.42 -11.68
CA ASP A 223 13.55 -16.22 -11.41
C ASP A 223 13.39 -17.22 -10.25
N GLY A 224 12.19 -17.28 -9.64
CA GLY A 224 11.87 -18.16 -8.52
C GLY A 224 12.27 -17.58 -7.15
N THR A 225 12.84 -16.39 -7.08
CA THR A 225 13.14 -15.72 -5.81
C THR A 225 11.85 -15.33 -5.11
N LEU A 226 11.73 -15.66 -3.83
CA LEU A 226 10.59 -15.24 -3.01
C LEU A 226 10.83 -13.84 -2.47
N SER A 227 9.90 -12.93 -2.77
CA SER A 227 10.01 -11.52 -2.39
C SER A 227 8.70 -11.00 -1.83
N TRP A 228 8.79 -10.10 -0.86
CA TRP A 228 7.64 -9.28 -0.49
C TRP A 228 7.40 -8.23 -1.57
N MET A 229 6.16 -8.12 -2.03
CA MET A 229 5.77 -7.15 -3.06
C MET A 229 4.33 -6.70 -2.91
N GLY A 230 4.02 -5.51 -3.43
CA GLY A 230 2.67 -5.05 -3.66
C GLY A 230 2.00 -5.88 -4.75
N HIS A 231 0.73 -6.19 -4.56
CA HIS A 231 -0.04 -6.98 -5.50
C HIS A 231 -1.49 -6.50 -5.55
N PHE A 232 -2.02 -6.37 -6.77
CA PHE A 232 -3.41 -6.02 -7.00
C PHE A 232 -4.26 -7.24 -7.22
N ASN A 233 -5.50 -7.20 -6.73
CA ASN A 233 -6.55 -8.15 -7.04
C ASN A 233 -7.84 -7.42 -7.42
N VAL A 234 -8.66 -8.03 -8.28
CA VAL A 234 -10.05 -7.59 -8.47
C VAL A 234 -10.95 -8.44 -7.61
N VAL A 235 -11.49 -7.88 -6.54
CA VAL A 235 -12.53 -8.55 -5.75
C VAL A 235 -13.80 -8.60 -6.58
N SER A 236 -14.30 -9.80 -6.79
CA SER A 236 -15.48 -10.10 -7.61
C SER A 236 -16.60 -10.80 -6.85
N GLY A 237 -16.35 -11.21 -5.60
CA GLY A 237 -17.36 -11.89 -4.80
C GLY A 237 -16.93 -12.18 -3.38
N TYR A 238 -17.83 -12.81 -2.63
CA TYR A 238 -17.58 -13.28 -1.27
C TYR A 238 -18.49 -14.45 -0.89
N ASP A 239 -18.10 -15.18 0.14
CA ASP A 239 -18.84 -16.29 0.75
C ASP A 239 -18.64 -16.23 2.27
N ASP A 240 -19.62 -15.66 2.99
CA ASP A 240 -19.55 -15.47 4.45
C ASP A 240 -19.60 -16.79 5.22
N LEU A 241 -20.25 -17.81 4.65
CA LEU A 241 -20.29 -19.13 5.28
C LEU A 241 -18.90 -19.78 5.29
N LYS A 242 -18.10 -19.51 4.26
CA LYS A 242 -16.72 -19.99 4.16
C LYS A 242 -15.70 -18.97 4.66
N ARG A 243 -16.15 -17.75 4.99
CA ARG A 243 -15.29 -16.61 5.39
C ARG A 243 -14.22 -16.29 4.33
N GLN A 244 -14.62 -16.21 3.07
CA GLN A 244 -13.71 -16.01 1.93
C GLN A 244 -14.20 -14.90 1.02
N LEU A 245 -13.24 -14.12 0.48
CA LEU A 245 -13.44 -13.35 -0.73
C LEU A 245 -13.15 -14.21 -1.97
N ILE A 246 -13.78 -13.83 -3.07
CA ILE A 246 -13.51 -14.36 -4.41
C ILE A 246 -12.85 -13.24 -5.20
N VAL A 247 -11.64 -13.48 -5.67
CA VAL A 247 -10.88 -12.48 -6.41
C VAL A 247 -10.45 -13.00 -7.77
N GLN A 248 -10.35 -12.11 -8.74
CA GLN A 248 -9.60 -12.38 -9.95
C GLN A 248 -8.15 -12.04 -9.64
N ASP A 249 -7.31 -13.04 -9.47
CA ASP A 249 -5.90 -12.86 -9.14
C ASP A 249 -5.05 -13.14 -10.37
N SER A 250 -4.44 -12.11 -10.93
CA SER A 250 -3.65 -12.23 -12.15
C SER A 250 -2.39 -13.11 -12.01
N TYR A 251 -1.92 -13.34 -10.78
CA TYR A 251 -0.77 -14.20 -10.49
C TYR A 251 -1.20 -15.66 -10.25
N TYR A 252 -2.30 -15.89 -9.54
CA TYR A 252 -2.78 -17.23 -9.24
C TYR A 252 -3.76 -17.73 -10.32
N GLU A 253 -5.04 -17.39 -10.22
CA GLU A 253 -6.08 -17.83 -11.15
C GLU A 253 -7.37 -17.00 -11.05
N ALA A 254 -8.30 -17.29 -11.95
CA ALA A 254 -9.66 -16.79 -11.87
C ALA A 254 -10.38 -17.35 -10.64
N ASP A 255 -11.20 -16.52 -10.00
CA ASP A 255 -12.03 -16.90 -8.84
C ASP A 255 -11.22 -17.48 -7.67
N TRP A 256 -9.99 -16.98 -7.51
CA TRP A 256 -9.13 -17.34 -6.40
C TRP A 256 -9.81 -16.99 -5.07
N ARG A 257 -9.72 -17.89 -4.10
CA ARG A 257 -10.38 -17.71 -2.81
C ARG A 257 -9.37 -17.33 -1.74
N VAL A 258 -9.61 -16.18 -1.10
CA VAL A 258 -8.78 -15.62 -0.05
C VAL A 258 -9.56 -15.59 1.24
N ASP A 259 -9.04 -16.18 2.31
CA ASP A 259 -9.65 -16.11 3.63
C ASP A 259 -9.65 -14.68 4.16
N TYR A 260 -10.72 -14.27 4.87
CA TYR A 260 -10.81 -12.92 5.45
C TYR A 260 -9.65 -12.59 6.36
N THR A 261 -9.15 -13.56 7.14
CA THR A 261 -8.00 -13.34 8.02
C THR A 261 -6.73 -13.09 7.22
N GLN A 262 -6.48 -13.89 6.17
CA GLN A 262 -5.33 -13.69 5.27
C GLN A 262 -5.42 -12.32 4.59
N LEU A 263 -6.60 -11.95 4.06
CA LEU A 263 -6.75 -10.66 3.43
C LEU A 263 -6.46 -9.51 4.40
N ALA A 264 -7.00 -9.57 5.61
CA ALA A 264 -6.77 -8.51 6.61
C ALA A 264 -5.28 -8.33 6.92
N GLU A 265 -4.52 -9.44 7.03
CA GLU A 265 -3.06 -9.43 7.26
C GLU A 265 -2.28 -8.86 6.06
N GLU A 266 -2.75 -9.08 4.83
CA GLU A 266 -2.09 -8.60 3.61
C GLU A 266 -2.51 -7.17 3.25
N TRP A 267 -3.79 -6.83 3.40
CA TRP A 267 -4.38 -5.56 2.96
C TRP A 267 -3.98 -4.38 3.85
N ILE A 268 -3.73 -4.61 5.14
CA ILE A 268 -3.23 -3.59 6.07
C ILE A 268 -1.93 -2.94 5.55
N SER A 269 -1.08 -3.67 4.84
CA SER A 269 0.21 -3.18 4.32
C SER A 269 0.06 -2.03 3.31
N PHE A 270 -1.12 -1.84 2.73
CA PHE A 270 -1.46 -0.74 1.82
C PHE A 270 -2.64 0.10 2.35
N ASN A 271 -2.73 0.27 3.67
CA ASN A 271 -3.73 1.12 4.32
C ASN A 271 -5.17 0.75 3.92
N ASN A 272 -5.44 -0.53 3.68
CA ASN A 272 -6.72 -1.01 3.21
C ASN A 272 -7.21 -0.23 1.97
N ALA A 273 -6.29 0.04 1.02
CA ALA A 273 -6.59 0.77 -0.20
C ALA A 273 -7.54 -0.01 -1.11
N PHE A 274 -8.50 0.70 -1.68
CA PHE A 274 -9.38 0.17 -2.69
C PHE A 274 -9.62 1.18 -3.82
N LEU A 275 -9.73 0.67 -5.03
CA LEU A 275 -9.97 1.45 -6.24
C LEU A 275 -11.17 0.86 -6.97
N VAL A 276 -12.10 1.72 -7.38
CA VAL A 276 -13.27 1.35 -8.18
C VAL A 276 -13.20 2.07 -9.51
N VAL A 277 -13.22 1.30 -10.59
CA VAL A 277 -13.37 1.80 -11.97
C VAL A 277 -14.83 1.66 -12.35
N TYR A 278 -15.39 2.68 -12.99
CA TYR A 278 -16.82 2.71 -13.31
C TYR A 278 -17.12 3.61 -14.51
N PRO A 279 -18.21 3.32 -15.26
CA PRO A 279 -18.71 4.23 -16.30
C PRO A 279 -19.38 5.46 -15.68
N ALA A 280 -19.24 6.62 -16.33
CA ALA A 280 -19.66 7.91 -15.79
C ALA A 280 -21.15 7.95 -15.41
N GLU A 281 -22.00 7.23 -16.12
CA GLU A 281 -23.44 7.13 -15.86
C GLU A 281 -23.79 6.45 -14.54
N LEU A 282 -22.90 5.64 -13.99
CA LEU A 282 -23.09 4.96 -12.69
C LEU A 282 -22.49 5.74 -11.50
N GLU A 283 -21.97 6.94 -11.71
CA GLU A 283 -21.35 7.75 -10.66
C GLU A 283 -22.28 8.00 -9.48
N SER A 284 -23.54 8.35 -9.75
CA SER A 284 -24.52 8.61 -8.69
C SER A 284 -24.81 7.39 -7.85
N ASP A 285 -24.87 6.20 -8.46
CA ASP A 285 -25.11 4.95 -7.75
C ASP A 285 -23.90 4.58 -6.91
N LEU A 286 -22.68 4.66 -7.49
CA LEU A 286 -21.46 4.42 -6.75
C LEU A 286 -21.30 5.37 -5.56
N TYR A 287 -21.60 6.67 -5.75
CA TYR A 287 -21.47 7.67 -4.69
C TYR A 287 -22.45 7.43 -3.55
N ARG A 288 -23.66 6.98 -3.85
CA ARG A 288 -24.64 6.55 -2.85
C ARG A 288 -24.11 5.36 -2.03
N LEU A 289 -23.44 4.40 -2.67
CA LEU A 289 -22.86 3.23 -2.01
C LEU A 289 -21.66 3.59 -1.16
N LEU A 290 -20.77 4.44 -1.68
CA LEU A 290 -19.57 4.91 -0.98
C LEU A 290 -19.90 5.83 0.20
N GLY A 291 -21.04 6.54 0.13
CA GLY A 291 -21.47 7.45 1.18
C GLY A 291 -20.40 8.48 1.50
N PRO A 292 -19.96 8.60 2.78
CA PRO A 292 -18.99 9.63 3.16
C PRO A 292 -17.61 9.50 2.50
N TYR A 293 -17.24 8.33 1.99
CA TYR A 293 -15.98 8.16 1.24
C TYR A 293 -15.88 9.02 -0.02
N THR A 294 -17.00 9.57 -0.52
CA THR A 294 -16.99 10.51 -1.66
C THR A 294 -16.36 11.86 -1.30
N ASN A 295 -16.36 12.24 -0.04
CA ASN A 295 -15.74 13.47 0.45
C ASN A 295 -14.29 13.22 0.86
N ASN A 296 -13.33 13.86 0.19
CA ASN A 296 -11.89 13.66 0.43
C ASN A 296 -11.47 14.01 1.87
N ASP A 297 -11.97 15.13 2.41
CA ASP A 297 -11.63 15.56 3.78
C ASP A 297 -12.13 14.56 4.82
N TRP A 298 -13.35 14.05 4.64
CA TRP A 298 -13.86 12.98 5.50
C TRP A 298 -13.05 11.70 5.34
N ALA A 299 -12.73 11.30 4.10
CA ALA A 299 -11.99 10.08 3.81
C ALA A 299 -10.60 10.08 4.45
N ASN A 300 -9.85 11.18 4.33
CA ASN A 300 -8.53 11.33 4.95
C ASN A 300 -8.61 11.30 6.48
N LYS A 301 -9.60 11.98 7.07
CA LYS A 301 -9.82 11.92 8.52
C LYS A 301 -10.24 10.52 8.99
N ASN A 302 -11.02 9.82 8.19
CA ASN A 302 -11.42 8.44 8.47
C ASN A 302 -10.21 7.49 8.39
N ALA A 303 -9.34 7.65 7.37
CA ALA A 303 -8.12 6.88 7.24
C ALA A 303 -7.20 7.05 8.45
N TYR A 304 -7.04 8.27 8.94
CA TYR A 304 -6.29 8.55 10.16
C TYR A 304 -6.88 7.81 11.39
N LYS A 305 -8.19 7.94 11.63
CA LYS A 305 -8.85 7.26 12.75
C LYS A 305 -8.79 5.74 12.63
N PHE A 306 -8.91 5.24 11.41
CA PHE A 306 -8.81 3.81 11.13
C PHE A 306 -7.41 3.28 11.45
N ALA A 307 -6.38 4.00 11.02
CA ALA A 307 -4.99 3.67 11.31
C ALA A 307 -4.67 3.76 12.82
N GLU A 308 -5.18 4.78 13.54
CA GLU A 308 -5.05 4.86 15.01
C GLU A 308 -5.64 3.63 15.69
N LYS A 309 -6.83 3.22 15.28
CA LYS A 309 -7.45 1.99 15.79
C LYS A 309 -6.59 0.76 15.49
N GLN A 310 -6.05 0.65 14.27
CA GLN A 310 -5.12 -0.45 13.93
C GLN A 310 -3.85 -0.42 14.82
N VAL A 311 -3.33 0.77 15.17
CA VAL A 311 -2.20 0.91 16.09
C VAL A 311 -2.55 0.40 17.49
N GLU A 312 -3.75 0.69 17.99
CA GLU A 312 -4.22 0.21 19.30
C GLU A 312 -4.45 -1.31 19.33
N GLU A 313 -5.00 -1.87 18.25
CA GLU A 313 -5.38 -3.29 18.13
C GLU A 313 -4.22 -4.20 17.68
N ALA A 314 -3.09 -3.66 17.26
CA ALA A 314 -1.95 -4.43 16.78
C ALA A 314 -1.36 -5.35 17.88
N VAL A 315 -1.27 -6.64 17.57
CA VAL A 315 -0.78 -7.68 18.49
C VAL A 315 0.62 -8.21 18.13
N SER A 316 1.18 -7.75 16.99
CA SER A 316 2.54 -8.11 16.55
C SER A 316 3.31 -6.87 16.08
N ASP A 317 4.65 -6.98 16.09
CA ASP A 317 5.53 -5.91 15.59
C ASP A 317 5.26 -5.58 14.12
N GLU A 318 4.93 -6.59 13.31
CA GLU A 318 4.59 -6.41 11.90
C GLU A 318 3.28 -5.63 11.73
N GLN A 319 2.22 -5.99 12.47
CA GLN A 319 0.96 -5.24 12.46
C GLN A 319 1.16 -3.80 12.97
N LYS A 320 1.97 -3.63 14.00
CA LYS A 320 2.30 -2.31 14.56
C LYS A 320 3.04 -1.45 13.55
N PHE A 321 4.01 -2.05 12.83
CA PHE A 321 4.71 -1.38 11.74
C PHE A 321 3.75 -0.87 10.66
N TYR A 322 2.88 -1.75 10.13
CA TYR A 322 1.93 -1.35 9.09
C TYR A 322 0.93 -0.30 9.58
N ALA A 323 0.38 -0.47 10.77
CA ALA A 323 -0.58 0.47 11.34
C ALA A 323 0.02 1.88 11.54
N LEU A 324 1.25 1.95 12.06
CA LEU A 324 1.99 3.21 12.21
C LEU A 324 2.35 3.84 10.87
N PHE A 325 2.72 3.01 9.89
CA PHE A 325 2.97 3.48 8.53
C PHE A 325 1.70 4.05 7.90
N ASN A 326 0.55 3.38 8.06
CA ASN A 326 -0.76 3.84 7.62
C ASN A 326 -1.15 5.16 8.28
N ARG A 327 -0.89 5.30 9.59
CA ARG A 327 -1.09 6.56 10.31
C ARG A 327 -0.22 7.68 9.75
N GLY A 328 1.02 7.38 9.40
CA GLY A 328 1.94 8.31 8.77
C GLY A 328 1.43 8.83 7.43
N ASP A 329 0.99 7.93 6.53
CA ASP A 329 0.42 8.34 5.24
C ASP A 329 -0.87 9.15 5.41
N ALA A 330 -1.76 8.74 6.32
CA ALA A 330 -2.98 9.50 6.59
C ALA A 330 -2.72 10.91 7.13
N LEU A 331 -1.66 11.10 7.93
CA LEU A 331 -1.22 12.42 8.39
C LEU A 331 -0.63 13.26 7.24
N VAL A 332 0.13 12.64 6.32
CA VAL A 332 0.59 13.29 5.08
C VAL A 332 -0.60 13.78 4.25
N ASP A 333 -1.62 12.94 4.07
CA ASP A 333 -2.84 13.29 3.33
C ASP A 333 -3.65 14.41 4.00
N LEU A 334 -3.48 14.58 5.30
CA LEU A 334 -4.02 15.71 6.09
C LEU A 334 -3.10 16.93 6.13
N ASN A 335 -1.95 16.90 5.44
CA ASN A 335 -0.88 17.90 5.43
C ASN A 335 -0.19 18.10 6.80
N ASP A 336 -0.33 17.16 7.72
CA ASP A 336 0.46 17.11 8.96
C ASP A 336 1.76 16.33 8.74
N TYR A 337 2.70 16.95 8.03
CA TYR A 337 3.96 16.31 7.66
C TYR A 337 4.84 15.99 8.88
N ALA A 338 4.81 16.83 9.90
CA ALA A 338 5.58 16.61 11.13
C ALA A 338 5.02 15.43 11.94
N GLY A 339 3.70 15.35 12.07
CA GLY A 339 3.02 14.18 12.65
C GLY A 339 3.26 12.92 11.84
N GLY A 340 3.21 13.02 10.49
CA GLY A 340 3.55 11.94 9.58
C GLY A 340 4.97 11.43 9.79
N ALA A 341 5.96 12.34 9.82
CA ALA A 341 7.36 12.00 10.06
C ALA A 341 7.55 11.27 11.40
N ALA A 342 6.94 11.77 12.48
CA ALA A 342 7.01 11.09 13.78
C ALA A 342 6.37 9.70 13.76
N SER A 343 5.27 9.52 13.02
CA SER A 343 4.63 8.22 12.86
C SER A 343 5.49 7.24 12.08
N PHE A 344 6.17 7.69 11.02
CA PHE A 344 7.11 6.87 10.27
C PHE A 344 8.37 6.52 11.09
N ASP A 345 8.88 7.44 11.93
CA ASP A 345 9.99 7.15 12.84
C ASP A 345 9.63 5.99 13.79
N GLU A 346 8.42 6.05 14.36
CA GLU A 346 7.91 4.99 15.21
C GLU A 346 7.73 3.69 14.42
N ALA A 347 7.18 3.74 13.20
CA ALA A 347 7.05 2.56 12.33
C ALA A 347 8.42 1.91 12.06
N PHE A 348 9.42 2.67 11.65
CA PHE A 348 10.77 2.13 11.40
C PHE A 348 11.45 1.55 12.65
N SER A 349 11.08 2.00 13.85
CA SER A 349 11.55 1.36 15.08
C SER A 349 11.01 -0.07 15.23
N TYR A 350 9.75 -0.30 14.85
CA TYR A 350 9.15 -1.64 14.85
C TYR A 350 9.66 -2.51 13.70
N TYR A 351 10.01 -1.93 12.55
CA TYR A 351 10.58 -2.68 11.42
C TYR A 351 11.78 -3.53 11.84
N ASN A 352 12.61 -3.02 12.73
CA ASN A 352 13.77 -3.74 13.27
C ASN A 352 13.40 -4.96 14.11
N LEU A 353 12.21 -4.96 14.72
CA LEU A 353 11.71 -6.04 15.57
C LEU A 353 11.06 -7.15 14.74
N ILE A 354 10.63 -6.84 13.51
CA ILE A 354 10.11 -7.84 12.58
C ILE A 354 11.22 -8.82 12.23
N GLY A 355 10.95 -10.11 12.38
CA GLY A 355 11.88 -11.16 11.96
C GLY A 355 12.29 -10.97 10.48
N VAL A 356 13.59 -11.03 10.19
CA VAL A 356 14.17 -10.70 8.87
C VAL A 356 13.41 -11.33 7.69
N LYS A 357 12.92 -12.54 7.86
CA LYS A 357 12.14 -13.29 6.85
C LYS A 357 10.76 -12.71 6.54
N ARG A 358 10.22 -11.87 7.42
CA ARG A 358 8.88 -11.29 7.28
C ARG A 358 8.91 -9.80 6.96
N ARG A 359 10.08 -9.19 6.84
CA ARG A 359 10.21 -7.76 6.58
C ARG A 359 9.68 -7.37 5.21
N PRO A 360 8.83 -6.35 5.11
CA PRO A 360 8.36 -5.82 3.82
C PRO A 360 9.41 -4.88 3.20
N TYR A 361 10.57 -5.42 2.85
CA TYR A 361 11.77 -4.66 2.45
C TYR A 361 11.61 -3.81 1.17
N ARG A 362 10.54 -4.07 0.38
CA ARG A 362 10.22 -3.27 -0.81
C ARG A 362 9.14 -2.22 -0.56
N MET A 363 8.69 -2.03 0.68
CA MET A 363 7.56 -1.16 0.97
C MET A 363 7.76 0.28 0.47
N ILE A 364 8.99 0.80 0.58
CA ILE A 364 9.34 2.15 0.12
C ILE A 364 9.35 2.28 -1.41
N TRP A 365 9.33 1.17 -2.16
CA TRP A 365 9.16 1.23 -3.61
C TRP A 365 7.74 1.60 -4.01
N TYR A 366 6.76 1.27 -3.18
CA TYR A 366 5.32 1.45 -3.42
C TYR A 366 4.73 2.60 -2.61
N ARG A 367 5.24 2.86 -1.42
CA ARG A 367 4.68 3.82 -0.48
C ARG A 367 5.68 4.92 -0.19
N THR A 368 5.49 6.06 -0.86
CA THR A 368 6.43 7.19 -0.84
C THR A 368 6.13 8.24 0.23
N GLY A 369 5.10 8.03 1.07
CA GLY A 369 4.70 8.93 2.16
C GLY A 369 5.82 9.39 3.08
N PRO A 370 6.79 8.52 3.49
CA PRO A 370 7.92 8.96 4.30
C PRO A 370 8.79 10.03 3.65
N PHE A 371 8.99 9.99 2.33
CA PHE A 371 9.73 11.03 1.62
C PHE A 371 9.05 12.39 1.74
N LEU A 372 7.71 12.42 1.53
CA LEU A 372 6.94 13.66 1.67
C LEU A 372 7.01 14.19 3.11
N ALA A 373 6.74 13.31 4.08
CA ALA A 373 6.74 13.69 5.49
C ALA A 373 8.08 14.29 5.93
N TYR A 374 9.19 13.62 5.63
CA TYR A 374 10.52 14.11 5.98
C TYR A 374 10.89 15.37 5.21
N TYR A 375 10.60 15.44 3.90
CA TYR A 375 10.91 16.60 3.09
C TYR A 375 10.22 17.86 3.59
N TYR A 376 8.88 17.82 3.76
CA TYR A 376 8.10 18.97 4.19
C TYR A 376 8.25 19.29 5.69
N SER A 377 8.85 18.41 6.47
CA SER A 377 9.31 18.67 7.83
C SER A 377 10.73 19.24 7.90
N GLY A 378 11.39 19.49 6.75
CA GLY A 378 12.76 20.00 6.68
C GLY A 378 13.84 18.96 7.02
N ARG A 379 13.49 17.68 7.09
CA ARG A 379 14.39 16.57 7.43
C ARG A 379 15.06 15.99 6.18
N TYR A 380 15.72 16.85 5.40
CA TYR A 380 16.26 16.52 4.08
C TYR A 380 17.32 15.41 4.12
N GLN A 381 18.08 15.30 5.20
CA GLN A 381 19.07 14.24 5.33
C GLN A 381 18.41 12.86 5.49
N ASP A 382 17.27 12.78 6.18
CA ASP A 382 16.49 11.54 6.28
C ASP A 382 15.92 11.12 4.91
N VAL A 383 15.46 12.08 4.09
CA VAL A 383 15.04 11.82 2.71
C VAL A 383 16.18 11.19 1.90
N ILE A 384 17.38 11.76 1.97
CA ILE A 384 18.55 11.26 1.24
C ILE A 384 18.90 9.84 1.69
N GLU A 385 18.94 9.58 2.99
CA GLU A 385 19.28 8.26 3.53
C GLU A 385 18.23 7.20 3.18
N LEU A 386 16.94 7.56 3.26
CA LEU A 386 15.85 6.67 2.87
C LEU A 386 15.90 6.35 1.37
N ALA A 387 16.15 7.36 0.52
CA ALA A 387 16.30 7.16 -0.92
C ALA A 387 17.51 6.27 -1.24
N ASN A 388 18.65 6.50 -0.57
CA ASN A 388 19.84 5.65 -0.72
C ASN A 388 19.53 4.20 -0.35
N LEU A 389 18.75 3.97 0.73
CA LEU A 389 18.33 2.64 1.13
C LEU A 389 17.43 1.99 0.08
N ALA A 390 16.42 2.70 -0.40
CA ALA A 390 15.51 2.22 -1.45
C ALA A 390 16.31 1.81 -2.71
N ILE A 391 17.21 2.66 -3.18
CA ILE A 391 18.06 2.41 -4.34
C ILE A 391 18.98 1.21 -4.10
N ALA A 392 19.60 1.09 -2.93
CA ALA A 392 20.48 -0.02 -2.58
C ALA A 392 19.76 -1.36 -2.36
N SER A 393 18.44 -1.35 -2.12
CA SER A 393 17.64 -2.55 -1.87
C SER A 393 17.37 -3.39 -3.13
N THR A 394 17.80 -2.93 -4.29
CA THR A 394 17.63 -3.63 -5.57
C THR A 394 18.94 -3.66 -6.37
N LYS A 395 19.15 -4.74 -7.13
CA LYS A 395 20.27 -4.87 -8.05
C LYS A 395 20.18 -3.91 -9.23
N GLU A 396 18.99 -3.58 -9.65
CA GLU A 396 18.68 -2.69 -10.76
C GLU A 396 17.79 -1.56 -10.23
N PRO A 397 18.35 -0.39 -9.92
CA PRO A 397 17.69 0.66 -9.15
C PRO A 397 16.76 1.53 -10.04
N TYR A 398 15.83 0.90 -10.73
CA TYR A 398 14.78 1.56 -11.49
C TYR A 398 13.66 2.01 -10.54
N LEU A 399 13.91 3.08 -9.78
CA LEU A 399 13.04 3.69 -8.77
C LEU A 399 13.11 5.21 -8.93
N GLU A 400 12.44 5.74 -9.94
CA GLU A 400 12.47 7.16 -10.29
C GLU A 400 12.04 8.07 -9.16
N GLU A 401 11.06 7.66 -8.33
CA GLU A 401 10.61 8.44 -7.18
C GLU A 401 11.72 8.59 -6.13
N ALA A 402 12.54 7.56 -5.92
CA ALA A 402 13.65 7.64 -4.97
C ALA A 402 14.72 8.65 -5.45
N TYR A 403 15.04 8.67 -6.75
CA TYR A 403 15.93 9.66 -7.33
C TYR A 403 15.31 11.07 -7.28
N TYR A 404 14.02 11.19 -7.61
CA TYR A 404 13.30 12.46 -7.52
C TYR A 404 13.37 13.06 -6.11
N TRP A 405 13.01 12.30 -5.08
CA TRP A 405 13.01 12.78 -3.71
C TRP A 405 14.41 13.09 -3.20
N ARG A 406 15.43 12.31 -3.60
CA ARG A 406 16.82 12.60 -3.26
C ARG A 406 17.32 13.88 -3.92
N ALA A 407 16.95 14.11 -5.17
CA ALA A 407 17.23 15.37 -5.86
C ALA A 407 16.58 16.57 -5.16
N MET A 408 15.30 16.46 -4.79
CA MET A 408 14.59 17.50 -4.07
C MET A 408 15.28 17.86 -2.74
N ALA A 409 15.68 16.85 -1.97
CA ALA A 409 16.40 17.05 -0.71
C ALA A 409 17.80 17.66 -0.93
N ASN A 410 18.51 17.23 -1.97
CA ASN A 410 19.81 17.81 -2.36
C ASN A 410 19.65 19.29 -2.77
N LEU A 411 18.62 19.65 -3.52
CA LEU A 411 18.30 21.04 -3.86
C LEU A 411 18.07 21.89 -2.61
N ALA A 412 17.26 21.39 -1.68
CA ALA A 412 16.99 22.09 -0.42
C ALA A 412 18.23 22.33 0.44
N LEU A 413 19.24 21.45 0.31
CA LEU A 413 20.53 21.55 0.97
C LEU A 413 21.59 22.33 0.15
N GLY A 414 21.23 22.89 -1.03
CA GLY A 414 22.14 23.61 -1.92
C GLY A 414 23.15 22.72 -2.66
N ARG A 415 22.92 21.39 -2.71
CA ARG A 415 23.78 20.41 -3.39
C ARG A 415 23.35 20.23 -4.84
N TYR A 416 23.48 21.29 -5.64
CA TYR A 416 22.93 21.34 -7.01
C TYR A 416 23.51 20.28 -7.95
N ALA A 417 24.80 19.94 -7.82
CA ALA A 417 25.45 18.94 -8.65
C ALA A 417 24.86 17.54 -8.40
N ASP A 418 24.63 17.18 -7.14
CA ASP A 418 24.03 15.89 -6.76
C ASP A 418 22.57 15.82 -7.22
N ALA A 419 21.84 16.91 -7.06
CA ALA A 419 20.45 17.01 -7.53
C ALA A 419 20.35 16.85 -9.05
N ASN A 420 21.23 17.51 -9.81
CA ASN A 420 21.26 17.37 -11.28
C ASN A 420 21.53 15.93 -11.72
N ASN A 421 22.48 15.26 -11.06
CA ASN A 421 22.81 13.86 -11.34
C ASN A 421 21.60 12.95 -11.06
N ASP A 422 20.89 13.18 -9.96
CA ASP A 422 19.69 12.41 -9.61
C ASP A 422 18.55 12.64 -10.61
N ILE A 423 18.30 13.88 -11.02
CA ILE A 423 17.30 14.22 -12.04
C ILE A 423 17.68 13.63 -13.41
N ALA A 424 18.95 13.69 -13.80
CA ALA A 424 19.40 13.05 -15.03
C ALA A 424 19.18 11.53 -14.99
N THR A 425 19.49 10.89 -13.87
CA THR A 425 19.26 9.44 -13.68
C THR A 425 17.76 9.10 -13.70
N CYS A 426 16.94 9.90 -13.02
CA CYS A 426 15.48 9.74 -13.03
C CYS A 426 14.93 9.75 -14.46
N LEU A 427 15.33 10.72 -15.28
CA LEU A 427 14.88 10.86 -16.68
C LEU A 427 15.51 9.86 -17.64
N ASP A 428 16.69 9.32 -17.32
CA ASP A 428 17.29 8.21 -18.06
C ASP A 428 16.53 6.89 -17.83
N ILE A 429 16.07 6.68 -16.62
CA ILE A 429 15.25 5.53 -16.22
C ILE A 429 13.85 5.66 -16.81
N HIS A 430 13.20 6.80 -16.60
CA HIS A 430 11.83 7.06 -16.99
C HIS A 430 11.75 8.37 -17.80
N PRO A 431 12.00 8.32 -19.13
CA PRO A 431 11.86 9.48 -20.00
C PRO A 431 10.45 10.06 -19.95
N GLY A 432 10.35 11.37 -19.65
CA GLY A 432 9.06 12.04 -19.53
C GLY A 432 8.40 11.98 -18.15
N PHE A 433 9.09 11.47 -17.13
CA PHE A 433 8.57 11.51 -15.76
C PHE A 433 8.36 12.96 -15.30
N GLY A 434 7.08 13.37 -15.24
CA GLY A 434 6.68 14.78 -15.12
C GLY A 434 7.27 15.50 -13.91
N ALA A 435 7.45 14.81 -12.79
CA ALA A 435 8.06 15.38 -11.58
C ALA A 435 9.53 15.77 -11.83
N CYS A 436 10.33 14.89 -12.45
CA CYS A 436 11.72 15.16 -12.78
C CYS A 436 11.88 16.19 -13.90
N GLU A 437 11.02 16.16 -14.93
CA GLU A 437 11.01 17.20 -15.98
C GLU A 437 10.73 18.59 -15.40
N THR A 438 9.80 18.69 -14.47
CA THR A 438 9.46 19.95 -13.79
C THR A 438 10.65 20.49 -13.01
N VAL A 439 11.34 19.63 -12.24
CA VAL A 439 12.53 20.03 -11.46
C VAL A 439 13.66 20.47 -12.39
N LYS A 440 13.90 19.73 -13.48
CA LYS A 440 14.89 20.06 -14.51
C LYS A 440 14.63 21.46 -15.10
N ALA A 441 13.41 21.71 -15.55
CA ALA A 441 13.03 22.98 -16.15
C ALA A 441 13.19 24.16 -15.19
N ASN A 442 12.79 23.99 -13.92
CA ASN A 442 12.83 25.05 -12.91
C ASN A 442 14.23 25.40 -12.42
N ASN A 443 15.20 24.50 -12.53
CA ASN A 443 16.56 24.70 -12.03
C ASN A 443 17.61 24.87 -13.16
N GLY A 444 17.22 24.77 -14.41
CA GLY A 444 18.10 24.95 -15.55
C GLY A 444 19.12 23.82 -15.73
N PHE A 445 18.73 22.59 -15.36
CA PHE A 445 19.54 21.37 -15.49
C PHE A 445 19.58 20.86 -16.92
#